data_425cb9f3a7931e914d1c3a42dd8a1eac
#
_entry.id   425cb9f3a7931e914d1c3a42dd8a1eac
#
_cell.length_a   1.000
_cell.length_b   1.000
_cell.length_c   1.000
_cell.angle_alpha   90.00
_cell.angle_beta   90.00
_cell.angle_gamma   90.00
#
_symmetry.space_group_name_H-M   'P 1'
#
loop_
_entity.id
_entity.type
_entity.pdbx_description
1 polymer ?
#
loop_
_entity_poly.entity_id
_entity_poly.type
_entity_poly.pdbx_seq_one_letter_code
_entity_poly.pdbx_strand_id
1 'polypeptide(L)'
;MPKVMVLAGTTEGLFVLESDARRTKWRRRGPYLKGVSVNHVAWDCRGKTLYATTSTEGILSTRNFGRSWTPLNDGLPIRKVWTVAVNPKDPRQLWAGTHFSYLFKSDNRGKTWQAAAGYVNAPGKEGRWGDWGMGTIGNSLHGIHIDPQNPKRMIVVSSTDHGAVRTEDGGETWEYARTGVFESCPDADRSLRGKDSTAEERVKTVEAHLAQVHACTHRIGISPAATSTLYRQQHCGVYRSDDFGRSWVDISAGLPDRHGFPLAVHATQKETVFVIPAYQGKCKKHNSCIQGALDVYRSRTGGHHWEKLTEGLPRKVHTVVLRHGMDVDSLKPGGLYFGTTAGEIYGSADEGDSWTRLAKGLPRVQGIVTVVA
;
A
#
# COMPACT_ATOMS: atom_id res chain seq x y z
N MET A 1 9.50 -16.06 -23.92
CA MET A 1 10.03 -14.92 -23.17
C MET A 1 9.00 -14.57 -22.10
N PRO A 2 9.44 -14.20 -20.89
CA PRO A 2 8.51 -13.82 -19.84
C PRO A 2 7.65 -12.61 -20.27
N LYS A 3 6.41 -12.59 -19.82
CA LYS A 3 5.49 -11.49 -20.02
C LYS A 3 5.41 -10.67 -18.76
N VAL A 4 5.33 -9.36 -18.93
CA VAL A 4 5.05 -8.43 -17.82
C VAL A 4 3.61 -7.94 -17.95
N MET A 5 2.87 -8.03 -16.89
CA MET A 5 1.52 -7.50 -16.79
C MET A 5 1.45 -6.49 -15.66
N VAL A 6 0.89 -5.32 -15.95
CA VAL A 6 0.52 -4.30 -14.97
C VAL A 6 -0.99 -4.33 -14.82
N LEU A 7 -1.44 -4.74 -13.65
CA LEU A 7 -2.85 -4.86 -13.27
C LEU A 7 -3.25 -3.57 -12.54
N ALA A 8 -4.17 -2.82 -13.12
CA ALA A 8 -4.62 -1.54 -12.58
C ALA A 8 -6.07 -1.65 -12.09
N GLY A 9 -6.27 -1.71 -10.79
CA GLY A 9 -7.58 -1.54 -10.14
C GLY A 9 -8.00 -0.08 -10.23
N THR A 10 -9.21 0.16 -10.72
CA THR A 10 -9.79 1.50 -10.87
C THR A 10 -11.17 1.60 -10.23
N THR A 11 -11.74 2.81 -10.17
CA THR A 11 -13.13 3.00 -9.71
C THR A 11 -14.18 2.36 -10.62
N GLU A 12 -13.83 1.97 -11.85
CA GLU A 12 -14.76 1.45 -12.87
C GLU A 12 -14.29 0.11 -13.46
N GLY A 13 -13.51 -0.66 -12.71
CA GLY A 13 -13.06 -1.98 -13.12
C GLY A 13 -11.55 -2.19 -13.07
N LEU A 14 -11.12 -3.35 -13.58
CA LEU A 14 -9.73 -3.76 -13.69
C LEU A 14 -9.24 -3.62 -15.12
N PHE A 15 -8.12 -2.95 -15.30
CA PHE A 15 -7.38 -2.90 -16.57
C PHE A 15 -6.10 -3.70 -16.48
N VAL A 16 -5.70 -4.32 -17.58
CA VAL A 16 -4.46 -5.08 -17.69
C VAL A 16 -3.65 -4.49 -18.83
N LEU A 17 -2.43 -4.06 -18.54
CA LEU A 17 -1.44 -3.70 -19.55
C LEU A 17 -0.44 -4.85 -19.64
N GLU A 18 -0.23 -5.36 -20.86
CA GLU A 18 0.61 -6.53 -21.12
C GLU A 18 1.74 -6.16 -22.07
N SER A 19 2.96 -6.58 -21.77
CA SER A 19 4.17 -6.43 -22.59
C SER A 19 5.04 -7.68 -22.54
N ASP A 20 6.02 -7.75 -23.44
CA ASP A 20 7.14 -8.69 -23.30
C ASP A 20 8.17 -8.20 -22.27
N ALA A 21 9.22 -8.98 -22.06
CA ALA A 21 10.29 -8.64 -21.11
C ALA A 21 11.06 -7.35 -21.47
N ARG A 22 10.99 -6.86 -22.72
CA ARG A 22 11.61 -5.60 -23.12
C ARG A 22 10.81 -4.39 -22.67
N ARG A 23 9.49 -4.54 -22.41
CA ARG A 23 8.62 -3.50 -21.84
C ARG A 23 8.50 -2.24 -22.72
N THR A 24 8.72 -2.40 -24.03
CA THR A 24 8.70 -1.30 -25.00
C THR A 24 7.34 -1.08 -25.65
N LYS A 25 6.54 -2.15 -25.78
CA LYS A 25 5.21 -2.10 -26.40
C LYS A 25 4.18 -2.69 -25.45
N TRP A 26 3.13 -1.92 -25.17
CA TRP A 26 2.09 -2.27 -24.22
C TRP A 26 0.74 -2.43 -24.90
N ARG A 27 0.04 -3.51 -24.57
CA ARG A 27 -1.33 -3.77 -24.99
C ARG A 27 -2.25 -3.64 -23.79
N ARG A 28 -3.24 -2.74 -23.88
CA ARG A 28 -4.27 -2.57 -22.86
C ARG A 28 -5.44 -3.49 -23.13
N ARG A 29 -5.95 -4.13 -22.07
CA ARG A 29 -7.18 -4.92 -22.02
C ARG A 29 -8.06 -4.43 -20.86
N GLY A 30 -9.37 -4.70 -20.93
CA GLY A 30 -10.35 -4.27 -19.95
C GLY A 30 -11.21 -3.09 -20.44
N PRO A 31 -12.10 -2.53 -19.58
CA PRO A 31 -12.24 -2.94 -18.19
C PRO A 31 -12.85 -4.33 -18.02
N TYR A 32 -12.23 -5.14 -17.18
CA TYR A 32 -12.88 -6.28 -16.55
C TYR A 32 -13.60 -5.80 -15.29
N LEU A 33 -14.64 -6.51 -14.80
CA LEU A 33 -15.47 -6.04 -13.68
C LEU A 33 -16.00 -4.61 -13.93
N LYS A 34 -16.52 -4.35 -15.13
CA LYS A 34 -17.00 -3.01 -15.53
C LYS A 34 -18.01 -2.46 -14.52
N GLY A 35 -17.83 -1.22 -14.09
CA GLY A 35 -18.68 -0.54 -13.10
C GLY A 35 -18.40 -0.93 -11.65
N VAL A 36 -17.44 -1.84 -11.39
CA VAL A 36 -17.06 -2.25 -10.03
C VAL A 36 -15.78 -1.54 -9.62
N SER A 37 -15.78 -0.90 -8.45
CA SER A 37 -14.58 -0.28 -7.90
C SER A 37 -13.65 -1.34 -7.35
N VAL A 38 -12.48 -1.53 -7.99
CA VAL A 38 -11.44 -2.50 -7.62
C VAL A 38 -10.37 -1.81 -6.77
N ASN A 39 -10.28 -2.17 -5.49
CA ASN A 39 -9.40 -1.52 -4.51
C ASN A 39 -7.96 -2.07 -4.57
N HIS A 40 -7.82 -3.39 -4.63
CA HIS A 40 -6.53 -4.09 -4.65
C HIS A 40 -6.63 -5.38 -5.45
N VAL A 41 -5.48 -5.87 -5.89
CA VAL A 41 -5.34 -7.15 -6.60
C VAL A 41 -4.21 -7.94 -5.97
N ALA A 42 -4.36 -9.26 -5.84
CA ALA A 42 -3.28 -10.15 -5.42
C ALA A 42 -3.13 -11.31 -6.41
N TRP A 43 -1.89 -11.68 -6.69
CA TRP A 43 -1.56 -12.78 -7.61
C TRP A 43 -0.99 -13.98 -6.87
N ASP A 44 -1.66 -15.12 -6.97
CA ASP A 44 -1.13 -16.43 -6.61
C ASP A 44 -0.42 -17.03 -7.82
N CYS A 45 0.91 -16.95 -7.86
CA CYS A 45 1.71 -17.48 -8.97
C CYS A 45 1.69 -19.02 -9.05
N ARG A 46 1.49 -19.73 -7.93
CA ARG A 46 1.42 -21.20 -7.87
C ARG A 46 0.07 -21.73 -8.37
N GLY A 47 -1.03 -21.14 -7.88
CA GLY A 47 -2.39 -21.49 -8.28
C GLY A 47 -2.85 -20.79 -9.56
N LYS A 48 -2.04 -19.89 -10.14
CA LYS A 48 -2.38 -19.04 -11.30
C LYS A 48 -3.73 -18.37 -11.12
N THR A 49 -3.97 -17.85 -9.91
CA THR A 49 -5.24 -17.24 -9.52
C THR A 49 -5.02 -15.76 -9.19
N LEU A 50 -5.82 -14.91 -9.78
CA LEU A 50 -5.90 -13.50 -9.45
C LEU A 50 -7.08 -13.28 -8.52
N TYR A 51 -6.85 -12.59 -7.42
CA TYR A 51 -7.87 -12.14 -6.49
C TYR A 51 -8.03 -10.63 -6.61
N ALA A 52 -9.26 -10.15 -6.71
CA ALA A 52 -9.59 -8.72 -6.70
C ALA A 52 -10.46 -8.41 -5.49
N THR A 53 -10.11 -7.36 -4.75
CA THR A 53 -10.95 -6.79 -3.70
C THR A 53 -11.70 -5.59 -4.21
N THR A 54 -12.92 -5.43 -3.78
CA THR A 54 -13.83 -4.41 -4.31
C THR A 54 -14.50 -3.61 -3.20
N SER A 55 -15.09 -2.48 -3.57
CA SER A 55 -15.86 -1.65 -2.63
C SER A 55 -17.25 -2.20 -2.33
N THR A 56 -17.82 -3.05 -3.21
CA THR A 56 -19.22 -3.52 -3.11
C THR A 56 -19.40 -5.02 -3.23
N GLU A 57 -18.56 -5.70 -4.05
CA GLU A 57 -18.74 -7.10 -4.39
C GLU A 57 -17.91 -8.06 -3.52
N GLY A 58 -17.15 -7.51 -2.55
CA GLY A 58 -16.27 -8.31 -1.71
C GLY A 58 -15.01 -8.75 -2.43
N ILE A 59 -14.70 -10.04 -2.37
CA ILE A 59 -13.55 -10.66 -3.01
C ILE A 59 -14.01 -11.50 -4.19
N LEU A 60 -13.38 -11.29 -5.32
CA LEU A 60 -13.60 -12.02 -6.57
C LEU A 60 -12.30 -12.69 -7.02
N SER A 61 -12.38 -13.87 -7.61
CA SER A 61 -11.22 -14.56 -8.16
C SER A 61 -11.38 -14.92 -9.63
N THR A 62 -10.26 -14.97 -10.35
CA THR A 62 -10.20 -15.41 -11.75
C THR A 62 -8.94 -16.23 -12.02
N ARG A 63 -9.04 -17.23 -12.91
CA ARG A 63 -7.89 -18.01 -13.43
C ARG A 63 -7.58 -17.72 -14.89
N ASN A 64 -8.34 -16.84 -15.51
CA ASN A 64 -8.22 -16.52 -16.95
C ASN A 64 -7.99 -15.02 -17.19
N PHE A 65 -7.32 -14.37 -16.23
CA PHE A 65 -6.97 -12.94 -16.28
C PHE A 65 -8.17 -12.02 -16.54
N GLY A 66 -9.28 -12.28 -15.83
CA GLY A 66 -10.43 -11.40 -15.81
C GLY A 66 -11.55 -11.69 -16.81
N ARG A 67 -11.46 -12.76 -17.62
CA ARG A 67 -12.55 -13.12 -18.55
C ARG A 67 -13.80 -13.61 -17.82
N SER A 68 -13.62 -14.31 -16.70
CA SER A 68 -14.70 -14.71 -15.77
C SER A 68 -14.24 -14.57 -14.33
N TRP A 69 -15.19 -14.30 -13.43
CA TRP A 69 -14.94 -14.08 -12.01
C TRP A 69 -15.86 -14.93 -11.16
N THR A 70 -15.32 -15.45 -10.06
CA THR A 70 -16.06 -16.22 -9.06
C THR A 70 -16.04 -15.47 -7.74
N PRO A 71 -17.20 -15.16 -7.13
CA PRO A 71 -17.26 -14.57 -5.80
C PRO A 71 -16.73 -15.54 -4.73
N LEU A 72 -15.97 -14.98 -3.78
CA LEU A 72 -15.38 -15.69 -2.66
C LEU A 72 -15.76 -14.98 -1.35
N ASN A 73 -17.02 -15.06 -0.95
CA ASN A 73 -17.56 -14.20 0.10
C ASN A 73 -18.25 -14.97 1.25
N ASP A 74 -18.22 -16.28 1.24
CA ASP A 74 -18.83 -17.08 2.31
C ASP A 74 -18.09 -16.85 3.65
N GLY A 75 -18.82 -16.49 4.71
CA GLY A 75 -18.27 -16.08 5.99
C GLY A 75 -17.66 -14.67 6.02
N LEU A 76 -17.78 -13.87 4.94
CA LEU A 76 -17.32 -12.48 4.87
C LEU A 76 -18.51 -11.52 5.00
N PRO A 77 -18.81 -10.96 6.17
CA PRO A 77 -20.01 -10.15 6.41
C PRO A 77 -19.90 -8.73 5.77
N ILE A 78 -18.68 -8.27 5.51
CA ILE A 78 -18.39 -6.93 4.99
C ILE A 78 -17.91 -7.04 3.56
N ARG A 79 -18.65 -6.45 2.60
CA ARG A 79 -18.31 -6.47 1.17
C ARG A 79 -17.33 -5.38 0.76
N LYS A 80 -17.14 -4.34 1.54
CA LYS A 80 -16.12 -3.33 1.30
C LYS A 80 -14.75 -3.85 1.77
N VAL A 81 -14.06 -4.52 0.86
CA VAL A 81 -12.74 -5.14 1.12
C VAL A 81 -11.65 -4.27 0.52
N TRP A 82 -10.65 -3.93 1.32
CA TRP A 82 -9.56 -3.06 0.90
C TRP A 82 -8.35 -3.80 0.36
N THR A 83 -8.04 -4.96 0.95
CA THR A 83 -6.83 -5.70 0.59
C THR A 83 -7.04 -7.20 0.76
N VAL A 84 -6.33 -7.97 -0.02
CA VAL A 84 -6.19 -9.43 0.13
C VAL A 84 -4.72 -9.79 -0.04
N ALA A 85 -4.24 -10.72 0.78
CA ALA A 85 -2.89 -11.26 0.68
C ALA A 85 -2.93 -12.78 0.61
N VAL A 86 -2.07 -13.35 -0.23
CA VAL A 86 -1.88 -14.79 -0.38
C VAL A 86 -0.66 -15.21 0.42
N ASN A 87 -0.77 -16.26 1.23
CA ASN A 87 0.42 -16.82 1.88
C ASN A 87 1.38 -17.36 0.81
N PRO A 88 2.60 -16.86 0.70
CA PRO A 88 3.53 -17.22 -0.36
C PRO A 88 4.02 -18.68 -0.30
N LYS A 89 3.90 -19.34 0.87
CA LYS A 89 4.27 -20.76 1.05
C LYS A 89 3.09 -21.71 0.97
N ASP A 90 1.89 -21.25 1.37
CA ASP A 90 0.65 -22.02 1.25
C ASP A 90 -0.46 -21.18 0.62
N PRO A 91 -0.66 -21.24 -0.70
CA PRO A 91 -1.67 -20.44 -1.38
C PRO A 91 -3.13 -20.85 -1.07
N ARG A 92 -3.36 -21.85 -0.21
CA ARG A 92 -4.70 -22.11 0.34
C ARG A 92 -5.05 -21.08 1.40
N GLN A 93 -4.03 -20.52 2.08
CA GLN A 93 -4.23 -19.53 3.11
C GLN A 93 -4.25 -18.13 2.51
N LEU A 94 -5.34 -17.43 2.75
CA LEU A 94 -5.54 -16.03 2.36
C LEU A 94 -5.89 -15.20 3.60
N TRP A 95 -5.53 -13.93 3.53
CA TRP A 95 -5.92 -12.92 4.51
C TRP A 95 -6.61 -11.76 3.82
N ALA A 96 -7.66 -11.21 4.43
CA ALA A 96 -8.42 -10.09 3.86
C ALA A 96 -8.65 -8.99 4.91
N GLY A 97 -8.37 -7.76 4.49
CA GLY A 97 -8.61 -6.55 5.27
C GLY A 97 -9.81 -5.78 4.75
N THR A 98 -10.73 -5.43 5.66
CA THR A 98 -12.00 -4.80 5.29
C THR A 98 -12.15 -3.38 5.85
N HIS A 99 -13.21 -2.72 5.45
CA HIS A 99 -13.74 -1.55 6.14
C HIS A 99 -14.05 -1.90 7.59
N PHE A 100 -14.05 -0.90 8.49
CA PHE A 100 -14.05 -1.04 9.94
C PHE A 100 -12.83 -1.77 10.53
N SER A 101 -11.74 -1.91 9.73
CA SER A 101 -10.48 -2.48 10.17
C SER A 101 -10.57 -3.92 10.71
N TYR A 102 -11.39 -4.78 10.09
CA TYR A 102 -11.42 -6.20 10.40
C TYR A 102 -10.42 -6.98 9.54
N LEU A 103 -9.86 -8.01 10.14
CA LEU A 103 -9.00 -8.99 9.48
C LEU A 103 -9.71 -10.35 9.44
N PHE A 104 -9.80 -10.92 8.24
CA PHE A 104 -10.33 -12.25 7.99
C PHE A 104 -9.26 -13.18 7.45
N LYS A 105 -9.38 -14.47 7.78
CA LYS A 105 -8.51 -15.55 7.33
C LYS A 105 -9.34 -16.60 6.59
N SER A 106 -8.76 -17.16 5.54
CA SER A 106 -9.26 -18.36 4.84
C SER A 106 -8.13 -19.36 4.70
N ASP A 107 -8.38 -20.64 4.96
CA ASP A 107 -7.43 -21.73 4.77
C ASP A 107 -7.79 -22.63 3.57
N ASN A 108 -8.75 -22.21 2.73
CA ASN A 108 -9.28 -22.98 1.60
C ASN A 108 -9.42 -22.16 0.30
N ARG A 109 -8.46 -21.25 0.04
CA ARG A 109 -8.42 -20.39 -1.16
C ARG A 109 -9.59 -19.39 -1.24
N GLY A 110 -10.06 -18.89 -0.10
CA GLY A 110 -11.15 -17.94 -0.03
C GLY A 110 -12.55 -18.53 -0.18
N LYS A 111 -12.70 -19.86 -0.21
CA LYS A 111 -14.03 -20.47 -0.27
C LYS A 111 -14.87 -20.14 0.96
N THR A 112 -14.23 -20.12 2.13
CA THR A 112 -14.84 -19.67 3.40
C THR A 112 -13.87 -18.78 4.15
N TRP A 113 -14.41 -17.82 4.90
CA TRP A 113 -13.67 -16.86 5.69
C TRP A 113 -14.09 -16.89 7.16
N GLN A 114 -13.13 -16.66 8.05
CA GLN A 114 -13.35 -16.54 9.48
C GLN A 114 -12.64 -15.26 9.98
N ALA A 115 -13.21 -14.59 10.97
CA ALA A 115 -12.53 -13.49 11.64
C ALA A 115 -11.23 -14.00 12.27
N ALA A 116 -10.14 -13.26 12.13
CA ALA A 116 -8.86 -13.57 12.76
C ALA A 116 -8.96 -13.29 14.26
N ALA A 117 -9.21 -14.33 15.07
CA ALA A 117 -9.49 -14.20 16.50
C ALA A 117 -8.39 -13.46 17.26
N GLY A 118 -7.12 -13.75 16.99
CA GLY A 118 -6.00 -13.04 17.62
C GLY A 118 -5.96 -11.55 17.29
N TYR A 119 -6.40 -11.15 16.08
CA TYR A 119 -6.44 -9.74 15.70
C TYR A 119 -7.54 -8.94 16.42
N VAL A 120 -8.61 -9.58 16.84
CA VAL A 120 -9.68 -8.93 17.62
C VAL A 120 -9.12 -8.33 18.93
N ASN A 121 -8.12 -8.99 19.49
CA ASN A 121 -7.44 -8.59 20.73
C ASN A 121 -6.13 -7.81 20.46
N ALA A 122 -5.87 -7.42 19.20
CA ALA A 122 -4.68 -6.64 18.88
C ALA A 122 -4.68 -5.28 19.60
N PRO A 123 -3.51 -4.74 20.00
CA PRO A 123 -3.42 -3.47 20.69
C PRO A 123 -4.11 -2.33 19.92
N GLY A 124 -4.87 -1.49 20.62
CA GLY A 124 -5.65 -0.39 20.05
C GLY A 124 -7.00 -0.79 19.45
N LYS A 125 -7.37 -2.07 19.56
CA LYS A 125 -8.69 -2.58 19.16
C LYS A 125 -9.71 -2.57 20.29
N GLU A 126 -9.29 -2.45 21.53
CA GLU A 126 -10.12 -2.60 22.73
C GLU A 126 -11.39 -1.73 22.63
N GLY A 127 -12.54 -2.36 22.38
CA GLY A 127 -13.85 -1.72 22.36
C GLY A 127 -14.09 -0.71 21.22
N ARG A 128 -13.19 -0.61 20.24
CA ARG A 128 -13.29 0.36 19.13
C ARG A 128 -13.70 -0.32 17.82
N TRP A 129 -14.95 -0.71 17.73
CA TRP A 129 -15.54 -1.25 16.51
C TRP A 129 -16.46 -0.20 15.90
N GLY A 130 -16.25 0.19 14.64
CA GLY A 130 -17.10 1.11 13.93
C GLY A 130 -16.37 2.12 13.04
N ASP A 131 -17.13 2.98 12.38
CA ASP A 131 -16.63 4.04 11.53
C ASP A 131 -16.31 5.29 12.36
N TRP A 132 -15.06 5.53 12.65
CA TRP A 132 -14.59 6.72 13.36
C TRP A 132 -14.20 7.86 12.41
N GLY A 133 -14.69 7.82 11.17
CA GLY A 133 -14.86 8.97 10.31
C GLY A 133 -13.62 9.82 9.99
N MET A 134 -12.47 9.20 9.71
CA MET A 134 -11.29 9.95 9.29
C MET A 134 -11.03 9.80 7.79
N GLY A 135 -11.41 10.84 7.03
CA GLY A 135 -11.08 10.96 5.60
C GLY A 135 -11.90 10.02 4.69
N THR A 136 -11.46 9.93 3.43
CA THR A 136 -12.18 9.22 2.35
C THR A 136 -12.20 7.70 2.49
N ILE A 137 -11.34 7.09 3.30
CA ILE A 137 -11.28 5.63 3.47
C ILE A 137 -11.86 5.18 4.81
N GLY A 138 -12.12 6.08 5.75
CA GLY A 138 -12.61 5.75 7.10
C GLY A 138 -11.66 4.82 7.86
N ASN A 139 -12.17 4.12 8.85
CA ASN A 139 -11.43 3.09 9.58
C ASN A 139 -11.33 1.83 8.71
N SER A 140 -10.17 1.56 8.11
CA SER A 140 -9.98 0.48 7.16
C SER A 140 -8.63 -0.21 7.33
N LEU A 141 -8.64 -1.55 7.31
CA LEU A 141 -7.43 -2.35 7.19
C LEU A 141 -7.11 -2.47 5.69
N HIS A 142 -6.10 -1.75 5.23
CA HIS A 142 -5.81 -1.61 3.81
C HIS A 142 -4.45 -2.19 3.40
N GLY A 143 -3.65 -2.73 4.32
CA GLY A 143 -2.38 -3.38 4.00
C GLY A 143 -2.19 -4.66 4.82
N ILE A 144 -1.79 -5.74 4.14
CA ILE A 144 -1.41 -7.02 4.74
C ILE A 144 -0.11 -7.44 4.08
N HIS A 145 0.95 -7.54 4.85
CA HIS A 145 2.29 -7.85 4.37
C HIS A 145 2.79 -9.11 5.08
N ILE A 146 2.90 -10.20 4.33
CA ILE A 146 3.33 -11.51 4.82
C ILE A 146 4.79 -11.70 4.43
N ASP A 147 5.62 -12.08 5.39
CA ASP A 147 7.02 -12.39 5.12
C ASP A 147 7.13 -13.62 4.20
N PRO A 148 7.73 -13.47 3.01
CA PRO A 148 7.83 -14.60 2.06
C PRO A 148 8.75 -15.73 2.53
N GLN A 149 9.67 -15.47 3.47
CA GLN A 149 10.55 -16.48 4.04
C GLN A 149 9.95 -17.15 5.28
N ASN A 150 9.18 -16.40 6.09
CA ASN A 150 8.51 -16.90 7.27
C ASN A 150 7.05 -16.38 7.36
N PRO A 151 6.06 -17.05 6.76
CA PRO A 151 4.67 -16.57 6.75
C PRO A 151 3.98 -16.48 8.12
N LYS A 152 4.62 -16.94 9.20
CA LYS A 152 4.15 -16.65 10.56
C LYS A 152 4.38 -15.19 10.93
N ARG A 153 5.35 -14.51 10.29
CA ARG A 153 5.58 -13.09 10.46
C ARG A 153 4.72 -12.31 9.49
N MET A 154 3.90 -11.44 10.02
CA MET A 154 3.04 -10.55 9.24
C MET A 154 3.00 -9.17 9.89
N ILE A 155 2.76 -8.16 9.07
CA ILE A 155 2.44 -6.81 9.53
C ILE A 155 1.19 -6.35 8.79
N VAL A 156 0.21 -5.86 9.53
CA VAL A 156 -1.04 -5.31 8.96
C VAL A 156 -1.13 -3.81 9.24
N VAL A 157 -1.80 -3.12 8.33
CA VAL A 157 -1.81 -1.66 8.28
C VAL A 157 -3.23 -1.16 8.23
N SER A 158 -3.57 -0.24 9.13
CA SER A 158 -4.85 0.44 9.13
C SER A 158 -4.70 1.96 8.95
N SER A 159 -5.79 2.60 8.53
CA SER A 159 -5.86 4.05 8.38
C SER A 159 -6.05 4.80 9.71
N THR A 160 -6.51 4.09 10.71
CA THR A 160 -6.78 4.56 12.08
C THR A 160 -6.34 3.48 13.07
N ASP A 161 -6.87 3.49 14.26
CA ASP A 161 -6.59 2.53 15.34
C ASP A 161 -5.10 2.53 15.74
N HIS A 162 -4.42 1.45 15.38
CA HIS A 162 -3.04 1.18 15.71
C HIS A 162 -2.03 1.64 14.64
N GLY A 163 -2.52 2.07 13.44
CA GLY A 163 -1.65 2.37 12.29
C GLY A 163 -0.99 1.12 11.70
N ALA A 164 -0.17 0.43 12.48
CA ALA A 164 0.40 -0.87 12.12
C ALA A 164 0.59 -1.74 13.36
N VAL A 165 0.26 -3.03 13.22
CA VAL A 165 0.58 -4.09 14.18
C VAL A 165 1.23 -5.27 13.46
N ARG A 166 2.07 -6.01 14.19
CA ARG A 166 2.83 -7.15 13.68
C ARG A 166 2.57 -8.41 14.49
N THR A 167 2.79 -9.55 13.89
CA THR A 167 2.75 -10.87 14.51
C THR A 167 3.96 -11.69 14.10
N GLU A 168 4.39 -12.63 14.95
CA GLU A 168 5.44 -13.61 14.63
C GLU A 168 4.95 -15.07 14.78
N ASP A 169 3.70 -15.28 15.16
CA ASP A 169 3.10 -16.57 15.45
C ASP A 169 1.97 -16.98 14.47
N GLY A 170 1.83 -16.25 13.37
CA GLY A 170 0.80 -16.55 12.36
C GLY A 170 -0.55 -15.91 12.66
N GLY A 171 -0.56 -14.84 13.46
CA GLY A 171 -1.74 -14.04 13.76
C GLY A 171 -2.47 -14.44 15.04
N GLU A 172 -1.86 -15.28 15.89
CA GLU A 172 -2.42 -15.63 17.20
C GLU A 172 -2.29 -14.45 18.18
N THR A 173 -1.12 -13.78 18.19
CA THR A 173 -0.87 -12.56 18.97
C THR A 173 -0.34 -11.44 18.12
N TRP A 174 -0.60 -10.19 18.54
CA TRP A 174 -0.22 -8.99 17.83
C TRP A 174 0.38 -7.96 18.78
N GLU A 175 1.36 -7.23 18.27
CA GLU A 175 1.99 -6.12 18.98
C GLU A 175 2.10 -4.86 18.09
N TYR A 176 2.26 -3.70 18.69
CA TYR A 176 2.47 -2.47 17.92
C TYR A 176 3.76 -2.50 17.12
N ALA A 177 3.68 -2.03 15.87
CA ALA A 177 4.81 -1.83 14.97
C ALA A 177 5.08 -0.32 14.80
N ARG A 178 5.40 0.40 15.90
CA ARG A 178 5.45 1.87 15.88
C ARG A 178 6.61 2.51 16.67
N THR A 179 7.43 1.76 17.37
CA THR A 179 8.57 2.32 18.13
C THR A 179 9.50 3.11 17.19
N GLY A 180 9.82 4.34 17.52
CA GLY A 180 10.63 5.25 16.70
C GLY A 180 9.87 6.03 15.63
N VAL A 181 8.57 5.76 15.43
CA VAL A 181 7.80 6.39 14.35
C VAL A 181 7.30 7.78 14.73
N PHE A 182 6.83 7.96 15.97
CA PHE A 182 6.15 9.19 16.39
C PHE A 182 7.08 10.23 16.99
N GLU A 183 8.25 9.83 17.48
CA GLU A 183 9.23 10.71 18.09
C GLU A 183 9.77 11.77 17.12
N SER A 184 9.65 11.52 15.82
CA SER A 184 10.13 12.43 14.78
C SER A 184 9.02 13.13 13.99
N CYS A 185 7.74 13.08 14.44
CA CYS A 185 6.63 13.70 13.73
C CYS A 185 6.58 15.24 13.92
N PRO A 186 6.93 16.06 12.91
CA PRO A 186 6.96 17.53 13.03
C PRO A 186 5.58 18.16 13.24
N ASP A 187 4.51 17.48 12.83
CA ASP A 187 3.15 18.01 12.90
C ASP A 187 2.56 17.86 14.30
N ALA A 188 3.08 16.96 15.13
CA ALA A 188 2.75 16.88 16.55
C ALA A 188 3.10 18.19 17.28
N ASP A 189 4.25 18.80 16.93
CA ASP A 189 4.69 20.07 17.48
C ASP A 189 3.88 21.28 16.94
N ARG A 190 3.45 21.24 15.68
CA ARG A 190 2.65 22.32 15.07
C ARG A 190 1.26 22.47 15.70
N SER A 191 0.62 21.38 16.08
CA SER A 191 -0.71 21.42 16.70
C SER A 191 -0.72 22.06 18.09
N LEU A 192 0.47 22.23 18.69
CA LEU A 192 0.69 22.81 20.01
C LEU A 192 1.22 24.23 19.99
N ARG A 193 1.68 24.73 18.83
CA ARG A 193 2.23 26.08 18.72
C ARG A 193 1.14 27.13 18.93
N GLY A 194 1.35 28.01 19.89
CA GLY A 194 0.45 29.13 20.22
C GLY A 194 -0.69 28.81 21.19
N LYS A 195 -0.63 27.66 21.88
CA LYS A 195 -1.56 27.34 22.97
C LYS A 195 -0.83 27.44 24.31
N ASP A 196 -1.36 28.30 25.21
CA ASP A 196 -0.99 28.27 26.65
C ASP A 196 -1.53 26.98 27.25
N SER A 197 -0.74 25.91 27.19
CA SER A 197 -1.10 24.61 27.71
C SER A 197 -0.01 24.10 28.67
N THR A 198 -0.43 23.41 29.74
CA THR A 198 0.49 22.73 30.65
C THR A 198 1.26 21.62 29.92
N ALA A 199 2.40 21.19 30.46
CA ALA A 199 3.16 20.08 29.91
C ALA A 199 2.33 18.79 29.80
N GLU A 200 1.45 18.53 30.77
CA GLU A 200 0.56 17.36 30.79
C GLU A 200 -0.54 17.43 29.70
N GLU A 201 -1.15 18.61 29.53
CA GLU A 201 -2.13 18.83 28.43
C GLU A 201 -1.49 18.72 27.06
N ARG A 202 -0.23 19.16 26.92
CA ARG A 202 0.55 18.97 25.68
C ARG A 202 0.76 17.49 25.38
N VAL A 203 1.18 16.69 26.35
CA VAL A 203 1.34 15.23 26.19
C VAL A 203 0.03 14.58 25.77
N LYS A 204 -1.07 14.85 26.48
CA LYS A 204 -2.40 14.30 26.15
C LYS A 204 -2.89 14.73 24.76
N THR A 205 -2.65 15.99 24.38
CA THR A 205 -3.03 16.50 23.04
C THR A 205 -2.19 15.86 21.95
N VAL A 206 -0.89 15.68 22.17
CA VAL A 206 0.02 14.98 21.25
C VAL A 206 -0.40 13.53 21.12
N GLU A 207 -0.63 12.83 22.21
CA GLU A 207 -1.07 11.43 22.19
C GLU A 207 -2.41 11.26 21.47
N ALA A 208 -3.39 12.13 21.72
CA ALA A 208 -4.68 12.11 21.05
C ALA A 208 -4.56 12.42 19.54
N HIS A 209 -3.71 13.38 19.17
CA HIS A 209 -3.46 13.74 17.78
C HIS A 209 -2.69 12.64 17.03
N LEU A 210 -1.67 12.09 17.66
CA LEU A 210 -0.89 10.96 17.15
C LEU A 210 -1.75 9.70 16.99
N ALA A 211 -2.70 9.48 17.91
CA ALA A 211 -3.61 8.33 17.84
C ALA A 211 -4.62 8.42 16.69
N GLN A 212 -5.01 9.63 16.25
CA GLN A 212 -6.07 9.79 15.25
C GLN A 212 -5.57 9.97 13.81
N VAL A 213 -4.64 10.86 13.55
CA VAL A 213 -4.22 11.24 12.19
C VAL A 213 -2.86 10.66 11.84
N HIS A 214 -1.92 10.73 12.76
CA HIS A 214 -0.53 10.36 12.53
C HIS A 214 -0.27 8.86 12.68
N ALA A 215 -1.21 8.11 13.27
CA ALA A 215 -1.18 6.64 13.24
C ALA A 215 -1.35 6.07 11.82
N CYS A 216 -1.94 6.84 10.89
CA CYS A 216 -2.22 6.37 9.53
C CYS A 216 -0.94 5.98 8.79
N THR A 217 -0.68 4.70 8.73
CA THR A 217 0.35 4.14 7.85
C THR A 217 -0.22 4.00 6.45
N HIS A 218 0.46 4.53 5.46
CA HIS A 218 -0.02 4.51 4.09
C HIS A 218 0.40 3.25 3.33
N ARG A 219 1.66 2.86 3.47
CA ARG A 219 2.21 1.68 2.80
C ARG A 219 3.37 1.11 3.61
N ILE A 220 3.50 -0.20 3.64
CA ILE A 220 4.71 -0.92 4.05
C ILE A 220 5.20 -1.74 2.85
N GLY A 221 6.51 -1.82 2.66
CA GLY A 221 7.17 -2.71 1.74
C GLY A 221 8.14 -3.60 2.50
N ILE A 222 8.04 -4.92 2.32
CA ILE A 222 9.04 -5.88 2.79
C ILE A 222 10.08 -6.04 1.68
N SER A 223 11.36 -5.95 2.03
CA SER A 223 12.42 -6.26 1.07
C SER A 223 12.46 -7.77 0.80
N PRO A 224 12.25 -8.23 -0.45
CA PRO A 224 12.36 -9.66 -0.75
C PRO A 224 13.78 -10.20 -0.58
N ALA A 225 14.79 -9.33 -0.70
CA ALA A 225 16.21 -9.68 -0.54
C ALA A 225 16.63 -9.86 0.93
N ALA A 226 15.93 -9.22 1.88
CA ALA A 226 16.18 -9.34 3.31
C ALA A 226 14.86 -9.06 4.06
N THR A 227 14.10 -10.09 4.38
CA THR A 227 12.71 -9.95 4.83
C THR A 227 12.54 -9.32 6.21
N SER A 228 13.62 -9.15 6.99
CA SER A 228 13.61 -8.32 8.20
C SER A 228 13.72 -6.81 7.92
N THR A 229 14.14 -6.43 6.69
CA THR A 229 14.21 -5.02 6.29
C THR A 229 12.88 -4.60 5.68
N LEU A 230 12.23 -3.63 6.30
CA LEU A 230 10.98 -3.04 5.88
C LEU A 230 11.13 -1.53 5.67
N TYR A 231 10.32 -1.02 4.76
CA TYR A 231 10.15 0.41 4.54
C TYR A 231 8.69 0.80 4.76
N ARG A 232 8.46 1.97 5.34
CA ARG A 232 7.12 2.46 5.68
C ARG A 232 6.94 3.88 5.21
N GLN A 233 5.93 4.14 4.39
CA GLN A 233 5.39 5.48 4.16
C GLN A 233 4.26 5.73 5.13
N GLN A 234 4.36 6.80 5.87
CA GLN A 234 3.37 7.24 6.82
C GLN A 234 2.99 8.70 6.58
N HIS A 235 2.00 9.18 7.32
CA HIS A 235 1.58 10.58 7.27
C HIS A 235 2.73 11.55 7.56
N CYS A 236 3.58 11.24 8.52
CA CYS A 236 4.66 12.10 9.00
C CYS A 236 6.04 11.84 8.38
N GLY A 237 6.20 10.82 7.54
CA GLY A 237 7.51 10.53 6.99
C GLY A 237 7.67 9.18 6.32
N VAL A 238 8.89 8.90 5.92
CA VAL A 238 9.36 7.62 5.43
C VAL A 238 10.28 7.02 6.47
N TYR A 239 10.09 5.74 6.78
CA TYR A 239 10.83 5.04 7.82
C TYR A 239 11.38 3.72 7.32
N ARG A 240 12.48 3.27 7.94
CA ARG A 240 13.10 1.97 7.74
C ARG A 240 13.12 1.18 9.05
N SER A 241 12.92 -0.11 8.97
CA SER A 241 13.13 -1.09 10.03
C SER A 241 14.03 -2.20 9.52
N ASP A 242 14.95 -2.71 10.34
CA ASP A 242 15.78 -3.87 10.04
C ASP A 242 15.47 -5.08 10.97
N ASP A 243 14.41 -4.95 11.80
CA ASP A 243 13.96 -5.93 12.79
C ASP A 243 12.50 -6.36 12.61
N PHE A 244 12.02 -6.36 11.35
CA PHE A 244 10.64 -6.70 10.99
C PHE A 244 9.60 -5.80 11.68
N GLY A 245 9.86 -4.50 11.79
CA GLY A 245 8.92 -3.50 12.30
C GLY A 245 8.82 -3.38 13.81
N ARG A 246 9.76 -3.95 14.59
CA ARG A 246 9.85 -3.70 16.04
C ARG A 246 10.25 -2.27 16.31
N SER A 247 11.27 -1.79 15.59
CA SER A 247 11.73 -0.42 15.65
C SER A 247 11.89 0.19 14.27
N TRP A 248 11.76 1.51 14.20
CA TRP A 248 11.81 2.27 12.95
C TRP A 248 12.72 3.48 13.10
N VAL A 249 13.45 3.77 12.03
CA VAL A 249 14.31 4.94 11.90
C VAL A 249 13.75 5.82 10.80
N ASP A 250 13.63 7.12 11.04
CA ASP A 250 13.23 8.11 10.05
C ASP A 250 14.30 8.27 8.97
N ILE A 251 13.90 8.09 7.73
CA ILE A 251 14.76 8.22 6.55
C ILE A 251 14.25 9.29 5.57
N SER A 252 13.44 10.25 6.05
CA SER A 252 12.83 11.28 5.20
C SER A 252 13.79 12.40 4.82
N ALA A 253 14.98 12.49 5.42
CA ALA A 253 15.95 13.53 5.12
C ALA A 253 16.34 13.53 3.63
N GLY A 254 16.27 14.70 2.98
CA GLY A 254 16.53 14.84 1.54
C GLY A 254 15.29 14.72 0.65
N LEU A 255 14.13 14.31 1.17
CA LEU A 255 12.87 14.40 0.45
C LEU A 255 12.28 15.80 0.52
N PRO A 256 11.58 16.29 -0.53
CA PRO A 256 10.99 17.62 -0.57
C PRO A 256 9.76 17.77 0.33
N ASP A 257 9.13 16.64 0.67
CA ASP A 257 8.03 16.54 1.61
C ASP A 257 8.06 15.14 2.25
N ARG A 258 7.71 15.07 3.51
CA ARG A 258 7.66 13.83 4.30
C ARG A 258 6.40 13.02 4.03
N HIS A 259 5.33 13.70 3.58
CA HIS A 259 4.04 13.09 3.30
C HIS A 259 4.02 12.47 1.91
N GLY A 260 3.48 11.27 1.82
CA GLY A 260 3.25 10.54 0.58
C GLY A 260 2.34 9.34 0.82
N PHE A 261 1.93 8.67 -0.24
CA PHE A 261 1.10 7.47 -0.11
C PHE A 261 1.80 6.21 -0.61
N PRO A 262 2.35 6.17 -1.86
CA PRO A 262 2.93 4.96 -2.40
C PRO A 262 4.37 4.76 -1.91
N LEU A 263 4.73 3.51 -1.78
CA LEU A 263 6.09 3.06 -1.57
C LEU A 263 6.28 1.73 -2.30
N ALA A 264 7.40 1.55 -2.97
CA ALA A 264 7.79 0.27 -3.56
C ALA A 264 9.25 -0.06 -3.17
N VAL A 265 9.52 -1.35 -2.94
CA VAL A 265 10.86 -1.85 -2.60
C VAL A 265 11.36 -2.69 -3.76
N HIS A 266 12.61 -2.52 -4.14
CA HIS A 266 13.21 -3.25 -5.24
C HIS A 266 13.21 -4.76 -4.98
N ALA A 267 12.93 -5.56 -6.02
CA ALA A 267 12.74 -7.00 -5.88
C ALA A 267 13.98 -7.77 -5.38
N THR A 268 15.19 -7.27 -5.65
CA THR A 268 16.46 -7.97 -5.33
C THR A 268 17.50 -7.13 -4.59
N GLN A 269 17.25 -5.83 -4.37
CA GLN A 269 18.19 -4.90 -3.71
C GLN A 269 17.56 -4.36 -2.44
N LYS A 270 18.00 -4.82 -1.28
CA LYS A 270 17.37 -4.47 0.01
C LYS A 270 17.43 -2.98 0.36
N GLU A 271 18.45 -2.27 -0.14
CA GLU A 271 18.66 -0.84 0.13
C GLU A 271 17.96 0.07 -0.89
N THR A 272 17.27 -0.52 -1.92
CA THR A 272 16.64 0.27 -2.97
C THR A 272 15.13 0.38 -2.74
N VAL A 273 14.67 1.61 -2.52
CA VAL A 273 13.27 1.96 -2.25
C VAL A 273 12.86 3.19 -3.05
N PHE A 274 11.58 3.23 -3.42
CA PHE A 274 10.97 4.28 -4.23
C PHE A 274 9.77 4.89 -3.51
N VAL A 275 9.65 6.22 -3.55
CA VAL A 275 8.50 6.96 -2.99
C VAL A 275 8.07 8.09 -3.93
N ILE A 276 6.82 8.53 -3.78
CA ILE A 276 6.28 9.71 -4.47
C ILE A 276 5.69 10.63 -3.42
N PRO A 277 6.40 11.71 -3.02
CA PRO A 277 5.89 12.70 -2.08
C PRO A 277 4.64 13.40 -2.59
N ALA A 278 3.69 13.68 -1.70
CA ALA A 278 2.40 14.30 -2.00
C ALA A 278 2.23 15.61 -1.21
N TYR A 279 2.99 16.59 -1.50
CA TYR A 279 3.07 17.94 -0.94
C TYR A 279 1.82 18.41 -0.17
N GLN A 280 1.81 18.26 1.15
CA GLN A 280 0.69 18.68 2.01
C GLN A 280 0.45 20.19 1.95
N GLY A 281 -0.83 20.58 1.98
CA GLY A 281 -1.24 21.97 2.11
C GLY A 281 -1.12 22.82 0.83
N LYS A 282 -0.63 22.29 -0.27
CA LYS A 282 -0.55 23.00 -1.56
C LYS A 282 -1.82 22.85 -2.41
N CYS A 283 -2.72 21.97 -2.04
CA CYS A 283 -3.98 21.73 -2.74
C CYS A 283 -5.18 22.24 -1.95
N LYS A 284 -5.91 23.21 -2.50
CA LYS A 284 -7.11 23.79 -1.85
C LYS A 284 -8.31 22.83 -1.72
N LYS A 285 -8.32 21.74 -2.49
CA LYS A 285 -9.44 20.79 -2.53
C LYS A 285 -9.19 19.50 -1.74
N HIS A 286 -7.93 19.16 -1.50
CA HIS A 286 -7.53 17.92 -0.82
C HIS A 286 -6.34 18.22 0.09
N ASN A 287 -6.30 17.61 1.26
CA ASN A 287 -5.21 17.81 2.24
C ASN A 287 -3.84 17.38 1.70
N SER A 288 -3.81 16.60 0.62
CA SER A 288 -2.58 16.20 -0.05
C SER A 288 -2.84 15.92 -1.52
N CYS A 289 -2.03 16.52 -2.38
CA CYS A 289 -2.02 16.24 -3.81
C CYS A 289 -0.68 16.66 -4.43
N ILE A 290 -0.36 16.09 -5.58
CA ILE A 290 0.75 16.53 -6.41
C ILE A 290 0.19 17.60 -7.36
N GLN A 291 0.64 18.84 -7.17
CA GLN A 291 0.32 19.96 -8.05
C GLN A 291 1.63 20.53 -8.60
N GLY A 292 1.82 20.45 -9.91
CA GLY A 292 3.06 20.83 -10.59
C GLY A 292 3.78 19.61 -11.17
N ALA A 293 5.06 19.43 -10.89
CA ALA A 293 5.84 18.31 -11.40
C ALA A 293 5.47 17.01 -10.66
N LEU A 294 5.35 15.93 -11.41
CA LEU A 294 5.25 14.59 -10.86
C LEU A 294 6.67 14.02 -10.71
N ASP A 295 7.12 13.88 -9.48
CA ASP A 295 8.48 13.46 -9.17
C ASP A 295 8.48 12.13 -8.40
N VAL A 296 9.29 11.17 -8.85
CA VAL A 296 9.61 9.95 -8.11
C VAL A 296 10.95 10.13 -7.42
N TYR A 297 11.11 9.60 -6.24
CA TYR A 297 12.38 9.58 -5.52
C TYR A 297 12.82 8.14 -5.29
N ARG A 298 14.11 7.88 -5.54
CA ARG A 298 14.76 6.60 -5.31
C ARG A 298 15.85 6.78 -4.28
N SER A 299 15.94 5.87 -3.33
CA SER A 299 17.16 5.65 -2.54
C SER A 299 17.75 4.30 -2.91
N ARG A 300 19.06 4.24 -3.12
CA ARG A 300 19.86 3.01 -3.25
C ARG A 300 20.69 2.72 -1.99
N THR A 301 20.51 3.53 -0.97
CA THR A 301 21.30 3.53 0.28
C THR A 301 20.40 3.34 1.52
N GLY A 302 19.22 2.72 1.35
CA GLY A 302 18.32 2.48 2.47
C GLY A 302 17.68 3.73 3.07
N GLY A 303 17.65 4.83 2.31
CA GLY A 303 17.09 6.11 2.74
C GLY A 303 18.11 7.16 3.17
N HIS A 304 19.41 6.85 3.18
CA HIS A 304 20.45 7.85 3.53
C HIS A 304 20.66 8.90 2.44
N HIS A 305 20.36 8.56 1.19
CA HIS A 305 20.41 9.49 0.06
C HIS A 305 19.23 9.24 -0.88
N TRP A 306 18.61 10.33 -1.37
CA TRP A 306 17.49 10.29 -2.30
C TRP A 306 17.83 10.96 -3.62
N GLU A 307 17.59 10.23 -4.70
CA GLU A 307 17.73 10.70 -6.07
C GLU A 307 16.36 11.07 -6.62
N LYS A 308 16.27 12.23 -7.26
CA LYS A 308 15.05 12.67 -7.91
C LYS A 308 15.00 12.17 -9.36
N LEU A 309 13.96 11.40 -9.70
CA LEU A 309 13.75 10.78 -11.00
C LEU A 309 12.62 11.48 -11.73
N THR A 310 12.89 12.12 -12.85
CA THR A 310 11.91 12.98 -13.52
C THR A 310 11.87 12.84 -15.03
N GLU A 311 12.82 12.13 -15.64
CA GLU A 311 12.94 12.00 -17.09
C GLU A 311 11.69 11.30 -17.67
N GLY A 312 11.00 11.97 -18.60
CA GLY A 312 9.73 11.46 -19.18
C GLY A 312 8.47 11.65 -18.32
N LEU A 313 8.58 12.19 -17.10
CA LEU A 313 7.42 12.52 -16.26
C LEU A 313 6.87 13.93 -16.54
N PRO A 314 5.56 14.14 -16.40
CA PRO A 314 4.92 15.42 -16.66
C PRO A 314 5.28 16.48 -15.60
N ARG A 315 5.44 17.73 -16.03
CA ARG A 315 5.79 18.89 -15.19
C ARG A 315 4.57 19.68 -14.73
N LYS A 316 3.39 19.38 -15.26
CA LYS A 316 2.13 20.06 -14.90
C LYS A 316 1.04 19.01 -14.68
N VAL A 317 0.84 18.64 -13.44
CA VAL A 317 -0.24 17.70 -13.04
C VAL A 317 -1.01 18.23 -11.85
N HIS A 318 -2.22 17.73 -11.68
CA HIS A 318 -2.99 17.82 -10.45
C HIS A 318 -3.56 16.44 -10.17
N THR A 319 -2.88 15.66 -9.34
CA THR A 319 -3.18 14.23 -9.14
C THR A 319 -2.67 13.73 -7.80
N VAL A 320 -2.98 12.49 -7.49
CA VAL A 320 -2.41 11.71 -6.38
C VAL A 320 -2.02 10.34 -6.91
N VAL A 321 -0.94 9.77 -6.41
CA VAL A 321 -0.66 8.33 -6.49
C VAL A 321 -1.05 7.72 -5.15
N LEU A 322 -2.00 6.79 -5.14
CA LEU A 322 -2.57 6.23 -3.92
C LEU A 322 -1.65 5.16 -3.29
N ARG A 323 -2.01 4.69 -2.09
CA ARG A 323 -1.24 3.75 -1.26
C ARG A 323 -0.74 2.50 -2.01
N HIS A 324 -1.65 1.88 -2.78
CA HIS A 324 -1.36 0.72 -3.62
C HIS A 324 -1.04 1.10 -5.07
N GLY A 325 -0.85 2.39 -5.35
CA GLY A 325 -0.70 2.92 -6.71
C GLY A 325 0.67 2.73 -7.34
N MET A 326 1.62 2.05 -6.68
CA MET A 326 2.97 1.80 -7.21
C MET A 326 3.43 0.39 -6.91
N ASP A 327 4.12 -0.23 -7.88
CA ASP A 327 4.68 -1.56 -7.75
C ASP A 327 5.91 -1.76 -8.65
N VAL A 328 6.70 -2.83 -8.40
CA VAL A 328 7.91 -3.18 -9.13
C VAL A 328 7.80 -4.58 -9.73
N ASP A 329 8.42 -4.81 -10.88
CA ASP A 329 8.60 -6.17 -11.40
C ASP A 329 9.93 -6.80 -10.95
N SER A 330 10.09 -8.10 -11.19
CA SER A 330 11.26 -8.88 -10.80
C SER A 330 12.30 -9.06 -11.92
N LEU A 331 12.17 -8.36 -13.03
CA LEU A 331 13.14 -8.42 -14.13
C LEU A 331 14.41 -7.64 -13.80
N LYS A 332 15.42 -7.77 -14.65
CA LYS A 332 16.69 -7.05 -14.56
C LYS A 332 16.95 -6.31 -15.87
N PRO A 333 17.09 -4.97 -15.83
CA PRO A 333 16.84 -4.08 -14.69
C PRO A 333 15.38 -4.13 -14.24
N GLY A 334 15.10 -3.79 -12.95
CA GLY A 334 13.77 -3.80 -12.38
C GLY A 334 12.85 -2.79 -13.04
N GLY A 335 11.64 -3.21 -13.41
CA GLY A 335 10.61 -2.30 -13.88
C GLY A 335 9.85 -1.67 -12.72
N LEU A 336 9.52 -0.40 -12.84
CA LEU A 336 8.75 0.34 -11.85
C LEU A 336 7.51 0.93 -12.51
N TYR A 337 6.35 0.80 -11.86
CA TYR A 337 5.06 1.22 -12.42
C TYR A 337 4.24 1.95 -11.38
N PHE A 338 3.55 3.02 -11.79
CA PHE A 338 2.57 3.66 -10.93
C PHE A 338 1.36 4.18 -11.72
N GLY A 339 0.22 4.25 -11.02
CA GLY A 339 -1.03 4.78 -11.53
C GLY A 339 -1.52 5.98 -10.73
N THR A 340 -2.11 6.95 -11.41
CA THR A 340 -2.57 8.21 -10.82
C THR A 340 -4.08 8.27 -10.68
N THR A 341 -4.56 9.13 -9.78
CA THR A 341 -6.00 9.42 -9.66
C THR A 341 -6.56 10.20 -10.86
N ALA A 342 -5.70 10.75 -11.72
CA ALA A 342 -6.09 11.34 -13.00
C ALA A 342 -6.28 10.30 -14.13
N GLY A 343 -6.11 8.99 -13.84
CA GLY A 343 -6.33 7.91 -14.80
C GLY A 343 -5.18 7.73 -15.79
N GLU A 344 -3.96 7.98 -15.35
CA GLU A 344 -2.75 7.72 -16.12
C GLU A 344 -1.90 6.64 -15.44
N ILE A 345 -1.21 5.82 -16.25
CA ILE A 345 -0.23 4.84 -15.78
C ILE A 345 1.11 5.17 -16.43
N TYR A 346 2.14 5.22 -15.61
CA TYR A 346 3.53 5.40 -16.02
C TYR A 346 4.33 4.14 -15.70
N GLY A 347 5.31 3.84 -16.54
CA GLY A 347 6.23 2.73 -16.36
C GLY A 347 7.65 3.12 -16.73
N SER A 348 8.59 2.56 -16.00
CA SER A 348 10.03 2.59 -16.26
C SER A 348 10.53 1.18 -16.45
N ALA A 349 11.45 0.96 -17.39
CA ALA A 349 12.10 -0.32 -17.60
C ALA A 349 13.55 -0.35 -17.08
N ASP A 350 14.01 0.73 -16.45
CA ASP A 350 15.39 1.03 -16.06
C ASP A 350 15.48 1.57 -14.62
N GLU A 351 14.68 1.00 -13.71
CA GLU A 351 14.67 1.33 -12.27
C GLU A 351 14.34 2.82 -11.99
N GLY A 352 13.59 3.47 -12.88
CA GLY A 352 13.12 4.83 -12.72
C GLY A 352 13.99 5.89 -13.41
N ASP A 353 15.07 5.52 -14.08
CA ASP A 353 15.95 6.46 -14.78
C ASP A 353 15.21 7.19 -15.91
N SER A 354 14.32 6.49 -16.63
CA SER A 354 13.41 7.09 -17.61
C SER A 354 11.98 6.53 -17.48
N TRP A 355 10.99 7.36 -17.85
CA TRP A 355 9.58 7.04 -17.72
C TRP A 355 8.83 7.19 -19.02
N THR A 356 7.90 6.26 -19.25
CA THR A 356 6.96 6.31 -20.37
C THR A 356 5.53 6.25 -19.84
N ARG A 357 4.63 7.07 -20.41
CA ARG A 357 3.21 6.96 -20.13
C ARG A 357 2.62 5.78 -20.89
N LEU A 358 2.26 4.72 -20.16
CA LEU A 358 1.74 3.45 -20.71
C LEU A 358 0.25 3.53 -21.05
N ALA A 359 -0.51 4.31 -20.31
CA ALA A 359 -1.94 4.52 -20.52
C ALA A 359 -2.41 5.89 -20.03
N LYS A 360 -3.50 6.39 -20.64
CA LYS A 360 -4.24 7.60 -20.25
C LYS A 360 -5.75 7.40 -20.42
N GLY A 361 -6.53 8.27 -19.79
CA GLY A 361 -7.98 8.26 -19.92
C GLY A 361 -8.62 7.05 -19.25
N LEU A 362 -7.96 6.46 -18.26
CA LEU A 362 -8.56 5.47 -17.38
C LEU A 362 -9.42 6.17 -16.31
N PRO A 363 -10.37 5.47 -15.69
CA PRO A 363 -10.93 5.91 -14.42
C PRO A 363 -9.84 6.04 -13.35
N ARG A 364 -10.15 6.69 -12.24
CA ARG A 364 -9.24 6.87 -11.10
C ARG A 364 -8.56 5.54 -10.74
N VAL A 365 -7.22 5.50 -10.83
CA VAL A 365 -6.45 4.30 -10.46
C VAL A 365 -6.36 4.22 -8.93
N GLN A 366 -6.73 3.07 -8.37
CA GLN A 366 -6.71 2.80 -6.94
C GLN A 366 -5.51 1.96 -6.50
N GLY A 367 -5.09 1.04 -7.36
CA GLY A 367 -3.94 0.18 -7.10
C GLY A 367 -3.29 -0.35 -8.37
N ILE A 368 -2.00 -0.64 -8.26
CA ILE A 368 -1.17 -1.28 -9.30
C ILE A 368 -0.55 -2.53 -8.71
N VAL A 369 -0.58 -3.62 -9.45
CA VAL A 369 0.14 -4.86 -9.15
C VAL A 369 0.82 -5.36 -10.41
N THR A 370 2.07 -5.74 -10.30
CA THR A 370 2.87 -6.28 -11.40
C THR A 370 2.96 -7.80 -11.31
N VAL A 371 2.90 -8.43 -12.45
CA VAL A 371 3.04 -9.89 -12.59
C VAL A 371 4.02 -10.16 -13.72
N VAL A 372 5.04 -10.96 -13.43
CA VAL A 372 5.93 -11.57 -14.43
C VAL A 372 5.53 -13.04 -14.60
N ALA A 373 5.11 -13.43 -15.80
CA ALA A 373 4.56 -14.76 -16.11
C ALA A 373 5.25 -15.41 -17.32
#